data_e5f4b99edd5ac6ef835f92609deabb99
#
_entry.id   e5f4b99edd5ac6ef835f92609deabb99
#
_cell.length_a   1.000
_cell.length_b   1.000
_cell.length_c   1.000
_cell.angle_alpha   90.00
_cell.angle_beta   90.00
_cell.angle_gamma   90.00
#
_symmetry.space_group_name_H-M   'P 1'
#
loop_
_entity.id
_entity.type
_entity.pdbx_description
1 polymer ?
#
loop_
_entity_poly.entity_id
_entity_poly.type
_entity_poly.pdbx_seq_one_letter_code
_entity_poly.pdbx_strand_id
1 'polypeptide(L)'
;AGGNTTVTGTDVSLSGDNKAGGNLSVTGTTGLTLNQSRLVTDKNLVLSSSGQIVQNGGELTAGQNAMLSAQHLNQTSGTVNAAENVTLTTTDDTTLKGRSVAGKTLTVSSGSLNNGGTLVAGRDATVKTGTFSNTGAVQGNGLKVTATDLTSTGSIKSGSTLDISVRNATLSGDAGAKDSARVTVSGTLENRGRLVSDDVLTLSATQINNSGTLSGAKELVASADTLTTTEKSVTNSDGNLMLNSASSTLAGETSAGGTVSV
;
A
#
# COMPACT_ATOMS: atom_id res chain seq x y z
N ALA A 1 22.63 8.37 24.02
CA ALA A 1 23.70 7.40 24.24
C ALA A 1 24.59 7.31 22.98
N GLY A 2 25.91 7.13 23.16
CA GLY A 2 26.88 6.99 22.06
C GLY A 2 26.92 5.59 21.43
N GLY A 3 26.30 4.60 22.05
CA GLY A 3 26.23 3.21 21.61
C GLY A 3 24.80 2.71 21.42
N ASN A 4 24.62 1.40 21.57
CA ASN A 4 23.30 0.78 21.57
C ASN A 4 22.51 1.19 22.82
N THR A 5 21.20 1.34 22.66
CA THR A 5 20.27 1.66 23.73
C THR A 5 19.12 0.66 23.70
N THR A 6 18.81 0.12 24.88
CA THR A 6 17.66 -0.79 25.06
C THR A 6 16.79 -0.27 26.19
N VAL A 7 15.49 -0.18 25.96
CA VAL A 7 14.46 0.16 26.94
C VAL A 7 13.45 -0.98 26.95
N THR A 8 13.18 -1.52 28.14
CA THR A 8 12.22 -2.63 28.30
C THR A 8 11.34 -2.38 29.52
N GLY A 9 10.07 -2.66 29.40
CA GLY A 9 9.09 -2.53 30.47
C GLY A 9 7.79 -3.27 30.14
N THR A 10 6.86 -3.29 31.06
CA THR A 10 5.52 -3.84 30.83
C THR A 10 4.75 -2.88 29.93
N ASP A 11 4.50 -1.67 30.39
CA ASP A 11 3.97 -0.57 29.62
C ASP A 11 5.04 0.50 29.52
N VAL A 12 5.52 0.76 28.31
CA VAL A 12 6.55 1.74 28.04
C VAL A 12 5.92 2.98 27.44
N SER A 13 6.12 4.14 28.06
CA SER A 13 5.71 5.42 27.51
C SER A 13 6.94 6.30 27.30
N LEU A 14 7.16 6.75 26.08
CA LEU A 14 8.27 7.65 25.72
C LEU A 14 7.72 8.97 25.20
N SER A 15 8.43 10.05 25.60
CA SER A 15 8.21 11.41 25.10
C SER A 15 9.54 12.12 24.96
N GLY A 16 9.55 13.27 24.26
CA GLY A 16 10.77 14.06 24.06
C GLY A 16 11.82 13.36 23.21
N ASP A 17 13.07 13.83 23.32
CA ASP A 17 14.18 13.40 22.48
C ASP A 17 14.93 12.20 23.07
N ASN A 18 14.97 11.11 22.33
CA ASN A 18 15.69 9.88 22.65
C ASN A 18 16.64 9.53 21.50
N LYS A 19 17.94 9.52 21.75
CA LYS A 19 18.96 9.29 20.73
C LYS A 19 19.91 8.15 21.11
N ALA A 20 20.23 7.31 20.13
CA ALA A 20 21.27 6.29 20.21
C ALA A 20 22.24 6.42 19.02
N GLY A 21 23.53 6.35 19.26
CA GLY A 21 24.56 6.30 18.22
C GLY A 21 24.74 4.91 17.60
N GLY A 22 24.14 3.87 18.21
CA GLY A 22 24.09 2.49 17.71
C GLY A 22 22.66 2.09 17.36
N ASN A 23 22.25 0.89 17.73
CA ASN A 23 20.87 0.43 17.62
C ASN A 23 20.03 0.98 18.78
N LEU A 24 18.76 1.27 18.53
CA LEU A 24 17.77 1.61 19.53
C LEU A 24 16.68 0.55 19.54
N SER A 25 16.51 -0.14 20.67
CA SER A 25 15.46 -1.13 20.88
C SER A 25 14.55 -0.72 22.03
N VAL A 26 13.25 -0.67 21.78
CA VAL A 26 12.25 -0.38 22.80
C VAL A 26 11.21 -1.50 22.80
N THR A 27 11.02 -2.12 23.95
CA THR A 27 10.06 -3.22 24.12
C THR A 27 9.11 -2.94 25.27
N GLY A 28 7.83 -2.86 24.95
CA GLY A 28 6.75 -2.87 25.94
C GLY A 28 6.00 -4.19 25.87
N THR A 29 6.03 -5.02 26.95
CA THR A 29 5.42 -6.35 26.88
C THR A 29 3.91 -6.31 26.70
N THR A 30 3.21 -5.30 27.21
CA THR A 30 1.76 -5.11 27.03
C THR A 30 1.44 -3.91 26.13
N GLY A 31 2.26 -2.86 26.20
CA GLY A 31 2.04 -1.65 25.43
C GLY A 31 3.28 -0.80 25.24
N LEU A 32 3.33 -0.08 24.13
CA LEU A 32 4.33 0.94 23.85
C LEU A 32 3.63 2.17 23.32
N THR A 33 3.75 3.29 24.04
CA THR A 33 3.15 4.58 23.67
C THR A 33 4.24 5.62 23.43
N LEU A 34 4.19 6.25 22.27
CA LEU A 34 5.10 7.32 21.84
C LEU A 34 4.29 8.61 21.71
N ASN A 35 4.45 9.51 22.68
CA ASN A 35 3.73 10.79 22.72
C ASN A 35 4.67 11.93 22.31
N GLN A 36 4.52 12.47 21.11
CA GLN A 36 5.38 13.51 20.52
C GLN A 36 6.87 13.15 20.68
N SER A 37 7.18 11.85 20.64
CA SER A 37 8.50 11.33 20.91
C SER A 37 9.35 11.41 19.65
N ARG A 38 10.59 11.89 19.81
CA ARG A 38 11.61 11.82 18.77
C ARG A 38 12.60 10.72 19.13
N LEU A 39 12.51 9.60 18.41
CA LEU A 39 13.45 8.48 18.51
C LEU A 39 14.39 8.51 17.31
N VAL A 40 15.67 8.70 17.55
CA VAL A 40 16.68 8.76 16.50
C VAL A 40 17.81 7.78 16.77
N THR A 41 18.16 6.99 15.78
CA THR A 41 19.30 6.09 15.85
C THR A 41 20.12 6.15 14.56
N ASP A 42 21.44 6.05 14.69
CA ASP A 42 22.34 6.02 13.54
C ASP A 42 22.33 4.65 12.82
N LYS A 43 21.75 3.60 13.45
CA LYS A 43 21.61 2.26 12.88
C LYS A 43 20.15 1.80 12.84
N ASN A 44 19.80 0.74 13.55
CA ASN A 44 18.46 0.14 13.48
C ASN A 44 17.59 0.62 14.63
N LEU A 45 16.35 0.92 14.34
CA LEU A 45 15.27 1.16 15.28
C LEU A 45 14.38 -0.08 15.35
N VAL A 46 14.20 -0.63 16.54
CA VAL A 46 13.31 -1.77 16.79
C VAL A 46 12.32 -1.38 17.87
N LEU A 47 11.05 -1.36 17.53
CA LEU A 47 9.95 -1.15 18.46
C LEU A 47 9.11 -2.42 18.51
N SER A 48 8.87 -2.95 19.69
CA SER A 48 8.19 -4.23 19.87
C SER A 48 7.18 -4.17 21.00
N SER A 49 6.01 -4.75 20.79
CA SER A 49 5.02 -5.00 21.84
C SER A 49 4.24 -6.28 21.52
N SER A 50 3.92 -7.10 22.53
CA SER A 50 2.97 -8.20 22.34
C SER A 50 1.51 -7.72 22.35
N GLY A 51 1.25 -6.48 22.78
CA GLY A 51 -0.04 -5.82 22.69
C GLY A 51 -0.01 -4.73 21.61
N GLN A 52 -0.11 -3.46 22.01
CA GLN A 52 -0.20 -2.35 21.05
C GLN A 52 1.06 -1.49 20.99
N ILE A 53 1.31 -0.91 19.81
CA ILE A 53 2.17 0.25 19.64
C ILE A 53 1.30 1.44 19.22
N VAL A 54 1.37 2.54 19.97
CA VAL A 54 0.67 3.80 19.67
C VAL A 54 1.69 4.88 19.41
N GLN A 55 1.65 5.49 18.23
CA GLN A 55 2.43 6.69 17.89
C GLN A 55 1.49 7.89 17.75
N ASN A 56 1.55 8.79 18.73
CA ASN A 56 0.81 10.03 18.77
C ASN A 56 1.74 11.19 18.38
N GLY A 57 2.03 11.33 17.08
CA GLY A 57 2.95 12.33 16.57
C GLY A 57 4.43 11.97 16.78
N GLY A 58 5.31 12.97 16.65
CA GLY A 58 6.74 12.78 16.79
C GLY A 58 7.42 12.17 15.56
N GLU A 59 8.68 11.81 15.75
CA GLU A 59 9.55 11.33 14.66
C GLU A 59 10.30 10.08 15.07
N LEU A 60 10.20 9.03 14.29
CA LEU A 60 10.98 7.82 14.39
C LEU A 60 11.95 7.78 13.21
N THR A 61 13.25 7.84 13.48
CA THR A 61 14.28 7.91 12.45
C THR A 61 15.37 6.89 12.70
N ALA A 62 15.60 6.03 11.70
CA ALA A 62 16.67 5.04 11.67
C ALA A 62 17.66 5.34 10.55
N GLY A 63 18.94 5.34 10.84
CA GLY A 63 20.02 5.47 9.86
C GLY A 63 20.14 4.24 8.95
N GLN A 64 19.54 3.10 9.33
CA GLN A 64 19.45 1.88 8.52
C GLN A 64 17.99 1.42 8.45
N ASN A 65 17.55 0.55 9.35
CA ASN A 65 16.23 -0.07 9.29
C ASN A 65 15.34 0.34 10.45
N ALA A 66 14.06 0.55 10.20
CA ALA A 66 13.03 0.71 11.23
C ALA A 66 12.08 -0.50 11.19
N MET A 67 11.93 -1.17 12.32
CA MET A 67 11.05 -2.32 12.50
C MET A 67 10.08 -2.05 13.64
N LEU A 68 8.79 -2.10 13.36
CA LEU A 68 7.71 -2.00 14.33
C LEU A 68 6.93 -3.31 14.30
N SER A 69 6.83 -3.98 15.45
CA SER A 69 6.14 -5.26 15.59
C SER A 69 5.20 -5.25 16.78
N ALA A 70 3.92 -5.54 16.57
CA ALA A 70 2.91 -5.53 17.62
C ALA A 70 1.73 -6.46 17.30
N GLN A 71 0.80 -6.63 18.24
CA GLN A 71 -0.53 -7.13 17.94
C GLN A 71 -1.33 -6.05 17.18
N HIS A 72 -1.31 -4.81 17.69
CA HIS A 72 -1.99 -3.65 17.08
C HIS A 72 -1.00 -2.50 16.90
N LEU A 73 -1.05 -1.83 15.77
CA LEU A 73 -0.27 -0.60 15.52
C LEU A 73 -1.22 0.56 15.17
N ASN A 74 -1.18 1.60 15.99
CA ASN A 74 -1.96 2.82 15.75
C ASN A 74 -1.02 4.04 15.65
N GLN A 75 -0.80 4.49 14.43
CA GLN A 75 -0.13 5.76 14.15
C GLN A 75 -1.18 6.84 13.88
N THR A 76 -1.47 7.67 14.88
CA THR A 76 -2.45 8.76 14.73
C THR A 76 -1.89 9.95 13.93
N SER A 77 -0.58 10.14 13.98
CA SER A 77 0.18 11.15 13.24
C SER A 77 1.69 10.87 13.40
N GLY A 78 2.54 11.75 12.88
CA GLY A 78 4.00 11.62 12.99
C GLY A 78 4.63 10.88 11.82
N THR A 79 5.92 10.59 11.96
CA THR A 79 6.71 9.99 10.88
C THR A 79 7.49 8.77 11.34
N VAL A 80 7.64 7.81 10.43
CA VAL A 80 8.58 6.69 10.53
C VAL A 80 9.51 6.75 9.32
N ASN A 81 10.77 7.04 9.54
CA ASN A 81 11.75 7.20 8.47
C ASN A 81 12.90 6.19 8.66
N ALA A 82 13.29 5.52 7.62
CA ALA A 82 14.49 4.71 7.59
C ALA A 82 15.29 4.97 6.31
N ALA A 83 16.62 5.08 6.43
CA ALA A 83 17.47 5.25 5.26
C ALA A 83 17.46 4.00 4.35
N GLU A 84 17.22 2.83 4.93
CA GLU A 84 17.08 1.59 4.16
C GLU A 84 15.64 1.08 4.16
N ASN A 85 15.25 0.30 5.16
CA ASN A 85 13.98 -0.42 5.12
C ASN A 85 13.06 -0.05 6.28
N VAL A 86 11.77 0.04 6.01
CA VAL A 86 10.71 0.12 7.01
C VAL A 86 9.90 -1.17 6.97
N THR A 87 9.77 -1.83 8.11
CA THR A 87 8.95 -3.03 8.27
C THR A 87 7.94 -2.80 9.39
N LEU A 88 6.66 -2.87 9.04
CA LEU A 88 5.54 -2.78 9.96
C LEU A 88 4.83 -4.14 9.97
N THR A 89 4.82 -4.81 11.12
CA THR A 89 4.21 -6.13 11.26
C THR A 89 3.25 -6.15 12.43
N THR A 90 2.00 -6.50 12.17
CA THR A 90 1.01 -6.75 13.22
C THR A 90 0.31 -8.08 12.96
N THR A 91 -0.16 -8.71 14.03
CA THR A 91 -1.00 -9.90 13.91
C THR A 91 -2.46 -9.53 13.59
N ASP A 92 -2.95 -8.41 14.13
CA ASP A 92 -4.33 -8.00 14.00
C ASP A 92 -4.45 -6.75 13.11
N ASP A 93 -4.56 -5.56 13.68
CA ASP A 93 -4.83 -4.36 12.89
C ASP A 93 -3.70 -3.33 12.91
N THR A 94 -3.60 -2.64 11.81
CA THR A 94 -2.71 -1.51 11.61
C THR A 94 -3.49 -0.30 11.10
N THR A 95 -3.43 0.81 11.83
CA THR A 95 -3.94 2.11 11.39
C THR A 95 -2.79 3.08 11.22
N LEU A 96 -2.64 3.63 10.02
CA LEU A 96 -1.58 4.57 9.66
C LEU A 96 -2.20 5.88 9.14
N LYS A 97 -2.04 6.96 9.93
CA LYS A 97 -2.47 8.32 9.52
C LYS A 97 -1.29 9.28 9.36
N GLY A 98 -0.09 8.83 9.73
CA GLY A 98 1.15 9.57 9.55
C GLY A 98 1.85 9.24 8.24
N ARG A 99 3.16 9.43 8.23
CA ARG A 99 4.01 9.17 7.06
C ARG A 99 5.07 8.13 7.38
N SER A 100 5.15 7.07 6.58
CA SER A 100 6.19 6.05 6.68
C SER A 100 7.02 6.04 5.40
N VAL A 101 8.34 6.21 5.53
CA VAL A 101 9.27 6.36 4.40
C VAL A 101 10.44 5.43 4.56
N ALA A 102 10.68 4.64 3.55
CA ALA A 102 11.88 3.81 3.42
C ALA A 102 12.72 4.29 2.21
N GLY A 103 14.01 4.45 2.41
CA GLY A 103 14.93 4.76 1.31
C GLY A 103 15.08 3.61 0.32
N LYS A 104 14.85 2.37 0.75
CA LYS A 104 14.85 1.16 -0.09
C LYS A 104 13.47 0.50 -0.08
N THR A 105 13.19 -0.40 0.85
CA THR A 105 11.96 -1.19 0.84
C THR A 105 11.03 -0.85 2.01
N LEU A 106 9.73 -0.80 1.72
CA LEU A 106 8.70 -0.68 2.73
C LEU A 106 7.84 -1.94 2.70
N THR A 107 7.70 -2.59 3.86
CA THR A 107 6.86 -3.77 4.02
C THR A 107 5.84 -3.54 5.11
N VAL A 108 4.56 -3.76 4.79
CA VAL A 108 3.47 -3.79 5.77
C VAL A 108 2.83 -5.18 5.73
N SER A 109 2.78 -5.84 6.88
CA SER A 109 2.10 -7.13 7.06
C SER A 109 1.16 -7.04 8.25
N SER A 110 -0.14 -7.28 8.05
CA SER A 110 -1.16 -7.14 9.10
C SER A 110 -2.39 -8.01 8.83
N GLY A 111 -3.19 -8.27 9.85
CA GLY A 111 -4.52 -8.85 9.68
C GLY A 111 -5.44 -7.89 8.93
N SER A 112 -5.51 -6.63 9.35
CA SER A 112 -6.17 -5.56 8.60
C SER A 112 -5.32 -4.30 8.55
N LEU A 113 -5.39 -3.56 7.44
CA LEU A 113 -4.69 -2.29 7.25
C LEU A 113 -5.65 -1.17 6.88
N ASN A 114 -5.64 -0.11 7.67
CA ASN A 114 -6.30 1.16 7.38
C ASN A 114 -5.23 2.24 7.16
N ASN A 115 -4.99 2.61 5.91
CA ASN A 115 -4.03 3.66 5.54
C ASN A 115 -4.76 4.95 5.18
N GLY A 116 -4.74 5.92 6.08
CA GLY A 116 -5.15 7.32 5.82
C GLY A 116 -3.96 8.26 5.64
N GLY A 117 -2.73 7.74 5.78
CA GLY A 117 -1.49 8.48 5.68
C GLY A 117 -0.74 8.25 4.37
N THR A 118 0.59 8.29 4.45
CA THR A 118 1.45 8.13 3.27
C THR A 118 2.51 7.07 3.51
N LEU A 119 2.53 6.06 2.66
CA LEU A 119 3.52 5.00 2.63
C LEU A 119 4.41 5.17 1.39
N VAL A 120 5.71 5.31 1.57
CA VAL A 120 6.65 5.54 0.46
C VAL A 120 7.86 4.63 0.58
N ALA A 121 8.18 3.95 -0.50
CA ALA A 121 9.45 3.24 -0.67
C ALA A 121 10.24 3.85 -1.83
N GLY A 122 11.53 4.04 -1.64
CA GLY A 122 12.43 4.48 -2.71
C GLY A 122 12.65 3.39 -3.78
N ARG A 123 12.44 2.12 -3.42
CA ARG A 123 12.43 0.97 -4.32
C ARG A 123 11.08 0.26 -4.25
N ASP A 124 10.99 -0.83 -3.50
CA ASP A 124 9.82 -1.69 -3.54
C ASP A 124 8.95 -1.49 -2.29
N ALA A 125 7.65 -1.33 -2.50
CA ALA A 125 6.65 -1.36 -1.46
C ALA A 125 5.83 -2.65 -1.52
N THR A 126 5.67 -3.33 -0.40
CA THR A 126 4.87 -4.54 -0.28
C THR A 126 3.83 -4.36 0.83
N VAL A 127 2.57 -4.55 0.49
CA VAL A 127 1.45 -4.60 1.43
C VAL A 127 0.84 -5.99 1.39
N LYS A 128 0.84 -6.67 2.52
CA LYS A 128 0.21 -7.98 2.69
C LYS A 128 -0.74 -7.95 3.88
N THR A 129 -2.03 -8.14 3.63
CA THR A 129 -3.05 -8.00 4.68
C THR A 129 -4.30 -8.81 4.36
N GLY A 130 -5.16 -9.05 5.35
CA GLY A 130 -6.50 -9.60 5.12
C GLY A 130 -7.39 -8.56 4.45
N THR A 131 -7.65 -7.43 5.11
CA THR A 131 -8.39 -6.32 4.52
C THR A 131 -7.51 -5.09 4.38
N PHE A 132 -7.62 -4.41 3.24
CA PHE A 132 -6.90 -3.17 2.99
C PHE A 132 -7.86 -2.02 2.64
N SER A 133 -7.97 -1.05 3.54
CA SER A 133 -8.64 0.22 3.30
C SER A 133 -7.59 1.32 3.09
N ASN A 134 -7.58 1.96 1.93
CA ASN A 134 -6.65 3.02 1.59
C ASN A 134 -7.39 4.30 1.21
N THR A 135 -7.31 5.30 2.07
CA THR A 135 -7.77 6.67 1.78
C THR A 135 -6.60 7.64 1.57
N GLY A 136 -5.39 7.19 1.90
CA GLY A 136 -4.14 7.93 1.76
C GLY A 136 -3.37 7.58 0.49
N ALA A 137 -2.06 7.48 0.60
CA ALA A 137 -1.18 7.18 -0.53
C ALA A 137 -0.24 6.01 -0.24
N VAL A 138 -0.05 5.14 -1.24
CA VAL A 138 0.98 4.10 -1.25
C VAL A 138 1.81 4.27 -2.52
N GLN A 139 3.13 4.38 -2.35
CA GLN A 139 4.05 4.62 -3.46
C GLN A 139 5.30 3.75 -3.34
N GLY A 140 5.78 3.25 -4.46
CA GLY A 140 7.05 2.53 -4.59
C GLY A 140 7.51 2.51 -6.03
N ASN A 141 8.78 2.21 -6.30
CA ASN A 141 9.22 1.97 -7.67
C ASN A 141 8.63 0.66 -8.20
N GLY A 142 8.73 -0.45 -7.44
CA GLY A 142 7.87 -1.62 -7.57
C GLY A 142 6.82 -1.60 -6.46
N LEU A 143 5.57 -1.93 -6.75
CA LEU A 143 4.51 -1.95 -5.74
C LEU A 143 3.70 -3.25 -5.84
N LYS A 144 3.68 -3.98 -4.73
CA LYS A 144 2.90 -5.22 -4.60
C LYS A 144 1.87 -5.09 -3.48
N VAL A 145 0.62 -5.39 -3.81
CA VAL A 145 -0.49 -5.43 -2.85
C VAL A 145 -1.12 -6.82 -2.88
N THR A 146 -1.15 -7.49 -1.75
CA THR A 146 -1.85 -8.77 -1.57
C THR A 146 -2.82 -8.63 -0.41
N ALA A 147 -4.11 -8.85 -0.67
CA ALA A 147 -5.14 -8.79 0.35
C ALA A 147 -6.29 -9.77 0.04
N THR A 148 -7.17 -10.00 1.00
CA THR A 148 -8.45 -10.63 0.72
C THR A 148 -9.36 -9.60 0.06
N ASP A 149 -9.57 -8.46 0.70
CA ASP A 149 -10.43 -7.40 0.18
C ASP A 149 -9.66 -6.07 0.17
N LEU A 150 -9.72 -5.35 -0.96
CA LEU A 150 -9.10 -4.04 -1.16
C LEU A 150 -10.16 -2.99 -1.44
N THR A 151 -10.19 -1.93 -0.66
CA THR A 151 -10.96 -0.71 -0.94
C THR A 151 -10.02 0.48 -0.96
N SER A 152 -9.93 1.19 -2.07
CA SER A 152 -9.09 2.38 -2.20
C SER A 152 -9.84 3.55 -2.81
N THR A 153 -9.94 4.64 -2.04
CA THR A 153 -10.35 5.97 -2.52
C THR A 153 -9.15 6.89 -2.66
N GLY A 154 -8.01 6.49 -2.11
CA GLY A 154 -6.75 7.19 -2.18
C GLY A 154 -5.91 6.80 -3.41
N SER A 155 -4.59 6.90 -3.27
CA SER A 155 -3.64 6.67 -4.36
C SER A 155 -2.82 5.40 -4.14
N ILE A 156 -2.66 4.58 -5.18
CA ILE A 156 -1.79 3.41 -5.25
C ILE A 156 -0.94 3.55 -6.51
N LYS A 157 0.29 4.05 -6.39
CA LYS A 157 1.12 4.40 -7.56
C LYS A 157 2.48 3.75 -7.53
N SER A 158 2.84 3.16 -8.65
CA SER A 158 4.16 2.58 -8.88
C SER A 158 4.98 3.41 -9.87
N GLY A 159 6.27 3.59 -9.57
CA GLY A 159 7.23 4.20 -10.49
C GLY A 159 7.68 3.27 -11.60
N SER A 160 7.42 1.96 -11.49
CA SER A 160 7.68 0.94 -12.51
C SER A 160 6.49 -0.02 -12.58
N THR A 161 6.46 -1.08 -11.79
CA THR A 161 5.45 -2.13 -11.89
C THR A 161 4.50 -2.14 -10.71
N LEU A 162 3.19 -2.28 -10.98
CA LEU A 162 2.15 -2.49 -9.98
C LEU A 162 1.59 -3.90 -10.10
N ASP A 163 1.58 -4.63 -8.99
CA ASP A 163 0.96 -5.96 -8.88
C ASP A 163 -0.07 -5.95 -7.74
N ILE A 164 -1.34 -6.08 -8.07
CA ILE A 164 -2.44 -6.22 -7.10
C ILE A 164 -3.02 -7.62 -7.23
N SER A 165 -3.01 -8.38 -6.15
CA SER A 165 -3.55 -9.73 -6.05
C SER A 165 -4.52 -9.82 -4.88
N VAL A 166 -5.82 -9.88 -5.15
CA VAL A 166 -6.87 -9.84 -4.11
C VAL A 166 -8.07 -10.73 -4.48
N ARG A 167 -8.95 -10.97 -3.51
CA ARG A 167 -10.23 -11.62 -3.80
C ARG A 167 -11.23 -10.64 -4.37
N ASN A 168 -11.43 -9.49 -3.74
CA ASN A 168 -12.28 -8.41 -4.25
C ASN A 168 -11.54 -7.07 -4.19
N ALA A 169 -11.80 -6.21 -5.17
CA ALA A 169 -11.24 -4.87 -5.23
C ALA A 169 -12.29 -3.82 -5.56
N THR A 170 -12.32 -2.73 -4.79
CA THR A 170 -13.04 -1.49 -5.12
C THR A 170 -12.02 -0.36 -5.22
N LEU A 171 -11.80 0.13 -6.43
CA LEU A 171 -10.86 1.21 -6.75
C LEU A 171 -11.65 2.45 -7.16
N SER A 172 -11.73 3.43 -6.26
CA SER A 172 -12.43 4.71 -6.51
C SER A 172 -11.47 5.90 -6.59
N GLY A 173 -10.21 5.70 -6.25
CA GLY A 173 -9.14 6.68 -6.39
C GLY A 173 -8.26 6.41 -7.60
N ASP A 174 -6.99 6.81 -7.51
CA ASP A 174 -6.00 6.63 -8.57
C ASP A 174 -5.12 5.41 -8.29
N ALA A 175 -5.11 4.44 -9.18
CA ALA A 175 -4.18 3.32 -9.16
C ALA A 175 -3.42 3.23 -10.49
N GLY A 176 -2.13 2.90 -10.47
CA GLY A 176 -1.41 2.74 -11.73
C GLY A 176 0.10 2.61 -11.60
N ALA A 177 0.72 2.40 -12.75
CA ALA A 177 2.15 2.19 -12.91
C ALA A 177 2.69 2.97 -14.12
N LYS A 178 3.98 3.35 -14.05
CA LYS A 178 4.66 3.94 -15.22
C LYS A 178 5.01 2.90 -16.28
N ASP A 179 5.34 1.66 -15.86
CA ASP A 179 5.58 0.59 -16.83
C ASP A 179 4.33 -0.28 -16.94
N SER A 180 4.23 -1.36 -16.19
CA SER A 180 3.11 -2.28 -16.33
C SER A 180 2.32 -2.42 -15.03
N ALA A 181 1.01 -2.50 -15.16
CA ALA A 181 0.11 -2.80 -14.05
C ALA A 181 -0.62 -4.13 -14.29
N ARG A 182 -0.56 -5.01 -13.31
CA ARG A 182 -1.30 -6.26 -13.26
C ARG A 182 -2.25 -6.24 -12.07
N VAL A 183 -3.51 -6.47 -12.32
CA VAL A 183 -4.55 -6.58 -11.27
C VAL A 183 -5.25 -7.92 -11.43
N THR A 184 -5.03 -8.81 -10.47
CA THR A 184 -5.62 -10.13 -10.41
C THR A 184 -6.62 -10.18 -9.26
N VAL A 185 -7.88 -10.37 -9.59
CA VAL A 185 -8.99 -10.41 -8.64
C VAL A 185 -9.73 -11.73 -8.82
N SER A 186 -9.76 -12.58 -7.80
CA SER A 186 -10.44 -13.87 -7.92
C SER A 186 -11.97 -13.79 -7.86
N GLY A 187 -12.52 -12.64 -7.49
CA GLY A 187 -13.94 -12.31 -7.44
C GLY A 187 -14.26 -11.09 -8.30
N THR A 188 -14.72 -10.00 -7.66
CA THR A 188 -15.19 -8.80 -8.35
C THR A 188 -14.18 -7.65 -8.27
N LEU A 189 -13.87 -7.06 -9.42
CA LEU A 189 -13.19 -5.78 -9.58
C LEU A 189 -14.21 -4.67 -9.88
N GLU A 190 -14.39 -3.75 -8.93
CA GLU A 190 -15.15 -2.52 -9.10
C GLU A 190 -14.19 -1.37 -9.35
N ASN A 191 -14.08 -0.87 -10.58
CA ASN A 191 -13.31 0.34 -10.88
C ASN A 191 -14.25 1.54 -11.06
N ARG A 192 -14.15 2.49 -10.15
CA ARG A 192 -14.89 3.76 -10.17
C ARG A 192 -13.96 4.95 -10.35
N GLY A 193 -12.66 4.75 -10.18
CA GLY A 193 -11.60 5.73 -10.29
C GLY A 193 -10.79 5.59 -11.58
N ARG A 194 -9.50 5.78 -11.46
CA ARG A 194 -8.56 5.62 -12.57
C ARG A 194 -7.63 4.44 -12.29
N LEU A 195 -7.62 3.47 -13.17
CA LEU A 195 -6.65 2.38 -13.19
C LEU A 195 -5.90 2.44 -14.51
N VAL A 196 -4.64 2.87 -14.45
CA VAL A 196 -3.89 3.23 -15.64
C VAL A 196 -2.46 2.70 -15.62
N SER A 197 -1.92 2.46 -16.81
CA SER A 197 -0.51 2.08 -17.00
C SER A 197 0.04 2.82 -18.24
N ASP A 198 1.26 3.34 -18.13
CA ASP A 198 1.92 3.99 -19.25
C ASP A 198 2.49 2.97 -20.27
N ASP A 199 2.40 1.66 -19.94
CA ASP A 199 2.75 0.56 -20.86
C ASP A 199 1.56 -0.42 -20.95
N VAL A 200 1.59 -1.53 -20.27
CA VAL A 200 0.58 -2.60 -20.36
C VAL A 200 -0.28 -2.64 -19.09
N LEU A 201 -1.61 -2.58 -19.25
CA LEU A 201 -2.56 -2.87 -18.20
C LEU A 201 -3.18 -4.25 -18.41
N THR A 202 -2.94 -5.15 -17.47
CA THR A 202 -3.53 -6.50 -17.50
C THR A 202 -4.49 -6.68 -16.31
N LEU A 203 -5.74 -6.97 -16.60
CA LEU A 203 -6.80 -7.23 -15.62
C LEU A 203 -7.31 -8.67 -15.75
N SER A 204 -7.46 -9.35 -14.64
CA SER A 204 -8.09 -10.66 -14.57
C SER A 204 -9.03 -10.71 -13.37
N ALA A 205 -10.30 -11.03 -13.58
CA ALA A 205 -11.29 -11.16 -12.52
C ALA A 205 -12.40 -12.16 -12.92
N THR A 206 -13.21 -12.62 -11.96
CA THR A 206 -14.48 -13.28 -12.32
C THR A 206 -15.45 -12.24 -12.89
N GLN A 207 -15.53 -11.06 -12.26
CA GLN A 207 -16.36 -9.96 -12.72
C GLN A 207 -15.58 -8.66 -12.74
N ILE A 208 -15.65 -7.91 -13.83
CA ILE A 208 -15.13 -6.55 -13.96
C ILE A 208 -16.30 -5.59 -14.18
N ASN A 209 -16.46 -4.64 -13.25
CA ASN A 209 -17.40 -3.54 -13.36
C ASN A 209 -16.61 -2.24 -13.47
N ASN A 210 -16.65 -1.57 -14.62
CA ASN A 210 -15.98 -0.31 -14.84
C ASN A 210 -16.96 0.84 -14.98
N SER A 211 -16.93 1.77 -14.05
CA SER A 211 -17.61 3.07 -14.14
C SER A 211 -16.64 4.25 -14.16
N GLY A 212 -15.33 3.96 -14.12
CA GLY A 212 -14.25 4.93 -14.18
C GLY A 212 -13.41 4.79 -15.45
N THR A 213 -12.10 4.91 -15.32
CA THR A 213 -11.15 4.79 -16.43
C THR A 213 -10.28 3.55 -16.28
N LEU A 214 -10.20 2.75 -17.33
CA LEU A 214 -9.21 1.71 -17.54
C LEU A 214 -8.36 2.10 -18.76
N SER A 215 -7.05 2.20 -18.59
CA SER A 215 -6.17 2.62 -19.68
C SER A 215 -4.81 1.95 -19.62
N GLY A 216 -4.37 1.37 -20.73
CA GLY A 216 -3.01 0.91 -20.92
C GLY A 216 -2.44 1.56 -22.18
N ALA A 217 -1.35 2.33 -22.09
CA ALA A 217 -0.89 3.10 -23.24
C ALA A 217 -0.49 2.21 -24.42
N LYS A 218 0.25 1.11 -24.18
CA LYS A 218 0.59 0.18 -25.27
C LYS A 218 -0.46 -0.92 -25.46
N GLU A 219 -0.99 -1.42 -24.38
CA GLU A 219 -1.96 -2.49 -24.44
C GLU A 219 -2.85 -2.50 -23.18
N LEU A 220 -4.13 -2.74 -23.37
CA LEU A 220 -5.05 -3.09 -22.30
C LEU A 220 -5.62 -4.49 -22.57
N VAL A 221 -5.37 -5.41 -21.63
CA VAL A 221 -5.98 -6.74 -21.63
C VAL A 221 -6.88 -6.87 -20.41
N ALA A 222 -8.17 -7.08 -20.62
CA ALA A 222 -9.12 -7.36 -19.56
C ALA A 222 -9.76 -8.73 -19.81
N SER A 223 -9.62 -9.63 -18.86
CA SER A 223 -10.18 -10.99 -18.93
C SER A 223 -11.11 -11.23 -17.74
N ALA A 224 -12.37 -11.62 -18.02
CA ALA A 224 -13.37 -11.87 -17.00
C ALA A 224 -14.45 -12.87 -17.49
N ASP A 225 -15.21 -13.48 -16.57
CA ASP A 225 -16.44 -14.15 -16.97
C ASP A 225 -17.49 -13.12 -17.39
N THR A 226 -17.60 -12.03 -16.63
CA THR A 226 -18.52 -10.92 -16.94
C THR A 226 -17.77 -9.59 -16.94
N LEU A 227 -17.92 -8.81 -18.00
CA LEU A 227 -17.40 -7.45 -18.14
C LEU A 227 -18.53 -6.45 -18.37
N THR A 228 -18.69 -5.50 -17.46
CA THR A 228 -19.70 -4.44 -17.55
C THR A 228 -19.05 -3.07 -17.50
N THR A 229 -19.37 -2.22 -18.45
CA THR A 229 -18.98 -0.81 -18.42
C THR A 229 -20.23 0.08 -18.40
N THR A 230 -20.14 1.25 -17.76
CA THR A 230 -21.24 2.22 -17.70
C THR A 230 -21.07 3.34 -18.74
N GLU A 231 -22.13 4.11 -19.02
CA GLU A 231 -22.13 5.17 -20.05
C GLU A 231 -21.03 6.22 -19.87
N LYS A 232 -20.57 6.47 -18.63
CA LYS A 232 -19.53 7.45 -18.33
C LYS A 232 -18.14 6.87 -18.21
N SER A 233 -17.99 5.56 -18.36
CA SER A 233 -16.69 4.91 -18.25
C SER A 233 -15.86 5.08 -19.51
N VAL A 234 -14.55 5.00 -19.32
CA VAL A 234 -13.58 4.98 -20.41
C VAL A 234 -12.77 3.69 -20.30
N THR A 235 -12.66 2.97 -21.42
CA THR A 235 -11.82 1.79 -21.55
C THR A 235 -11.01 1.95 -22.83
N ASN A 236 -9.75 2.33 -22.70
CA ASN A 236 -8.95 2.68 -23.85
C ASN A 236 -7.51 2.16 -23.83
N SER A 237 -6.92 2.09 -25.01
CA SER A 237 -5.49 1.90 -25.21
C SER A 237 -5.01 2.73 -26.40
N ASP A 238 -3.84 3.33 -26.32
CA ASP A 238 -3.22 3.96 -27.49
C ASP A 238 -2.71 2.89 -28.48
N GLY A 239 -2.43 1.69 -27.99
CA GLY A 239 -2.11 0.50 -28.80
C GLY A 239 -3.31 -0.44 -28.93
N ASN A 240 -3.17 -1.69 -28.51
CA ASN A 240 -4.20 -2.70 -28.64
C ASN A 240 -5.11 -2.79 -27.41
N LEU A 241 -6.38 -3.08 -27.65
CA LEU A 241 -7.39 -3.35 -26.62
C LEU A 241 -7.94 -4.75 -26.81
N MET A 242 -7.81 -5.59 -25.80
CA MET A 242 -8.33 -6.95 -25.77
C MET A 242 -9.26 -7.12 -24.59
N LEU A 243 -10.53 -7.39 -24.86
CA LEU A 243 -11.57 -7.65 -23.85
C LEU A 243 -12.05 -9.10 -24.00
N ASN A 244 -11.56 -9.98 -23.14
CA ASN A 244 -11.92 -11.40 -23.15
C ASN A 244 -12.99 -11.64 -22.09
N SER A 245 -14.22 -11.93 -22.48
CA SER A 245 -15.29 -12.27 -21.54
C SER A 245 -16.29 -13.26 -22.12
N ALA A 246 -16.89 -14.09 -21.25
CA ALA A 246 -18.01 -14.93 -21.64
C ALA A 246 -19.28 -14.09 -21.87
N SER A 247 -19.42 -12.95 -21.16
CA SER A 247 -20.52 -12.01 -21.33
C SER A 247 -20.02 -10.59 -21.15
N SER A 248 -20.33 -9.70 -22.09
CA SER A 248 -19.96 -8.28 -21.99
C SER A 248 -21.15 -7.35 -22.22
N THR A 249 -21.18 -6.28 -21.43
CA THR A 249 -22.08 -5.12 -21.63
C THR A 249 -21.22 -3.87 -21.67
N LEU A 250 -21.06 -3.27 -22.86
CA LEU A 250 -20.19 -2.13 -23.07
C LEU A 250 -21.04 -0.89 -23.40
N ALA A 251 -21.22 0.01 -22.42
CA ALA A 251 -22.04 1.20 -22.56
C ALA A 251 -21.23 2.49 -22.59
N GLY A 252 -19.96 2.48 -22.17
CA GLY A 252 -19.08 3.64 -22.16
C GLY A 252 -18.22 3.76 -23.41
N GLU A 253 -17.27 4.69 -23.37
CA GLU A 253 -16.26 4.82 -24.43
C GLU A 253 -15.32 3.60 -24.40
N THR A 254 -15.21 2.92 -25.53
CA THR A 254 -14.29 1.81 -25.73
C THR A 254 -13.51 2.07 -27.01
N SER A 255 -12.20 2.34 -26.89
CA SER A 255 -11.38 2.76 -28.03
C SER A 255 -9.96 2.21 -27.97
N ALA A 256 -9.34 2.04 -29.13
CA ALA A 256 -7.94 1.70 -29.28
C ALA A 256 -7.34 2.43 -30.48
N GLY A 257 -6.05 2.79 -30.38
CA GLY A 257 -5.29 3.30 -31.52
C GLY A 257 -4.88 2.18 -32.49
N GLY A 258 -4.79 0.96 -32.01
CA GLY A 258 -4.53 -0.25 -32.79
C GLY A 258 -5.79 -1.12 -32.98
N THR A 259 -5.68 -2.40 -32.66
CA THR A 259 -6.79 -3.34 -32.79
C THR A 259 -7.67 -3.38 -31.53
N VAL A 260 -8.99 -3.50 -31.73
CA VAL A 260 -9.96 -3.85 -30.69
C VAL A 260 -10.41 -5.28 -30.93
N SER A 261 -10.27 -6.12 -29.90
CA SER A 261 -10.81 -7.48 -29.85
C SER A 261 -11.74 -7.62 -28.66
N VAL A 262 -12.94 -8.09 -28.88
CA VAL A 262 -13.96 -8.31 -27.83
C VAL A 262 -14.49 -9.73 -27.95
#